data_f1f3d047028e6935d3a87cd75bef62ad
#
_entry.id   f1f3d047028e6935d3a87cd75bef62ad
#
_cell.length_a   1.000
_cell.length_b   1.000
_cell.length_c   1.000
_cell.angle_alpha   90.00
_cell.angle_beta   90.00
_cell.angle_gamma   90.00
#
_symmetry.space_group_name_H-M   'P 1'
#
loop_
_entity.id
_entity.type
_entity.pdbx_description
1 polymer ?
#
loop_
_entity_poly.entity_id
_entity_poly.type
_entity_poly.pdbx_seq_one_letter_code
_entity_poly.pdbx_strand_id
1 'polypeptide(L)'
;MASEHDDVPLSGRSGIGPVVSSAHLAQSGLPELSEVEFALTMSNHAFQRWIMRCMSAAGGPAMSPLEVLILHLVNHRNRPKTLADICLVLHVEDTHLVN
;
A
#
# COMPACT_ATOMS: atom_id res chain seq x y z
N MET A 1 35.77 3.66 -24.64
CA MET A 1 35.37 2.64 -23.77
C MET A 1 34.10 2.91 -23.06
N ALA A 2 33.08 2.90 -23.80
CA ALA A 2 31.80 3.14 -23.26
C ALA A 2 31.40 2.07 -22.26
N SER A 3 32.00 0.92 -22.41
CA SER A 3 31.62 -0.19 -21.57
C SER A 3 31.93 0.02 -20.10
N GLU A 4 32.73 0.99 -19.81
CA GLU A 4 33.08 1.21 -18.45
C GLU A 4 31.89 1.59 -17.60
N HIS A 5 31.02 2.37 -18.16
CA HIS A 5 29.83 2.75 -17.46
C HIS A 5 28.87 1.58 -17.32
N ASP A 6 28.85 0.74 -18.34
CA ASP A 6 27.94 -0.36 -18.33
C ASP A 6 28.36 -1.43 -17.36
N ASP A 7 29.64 -1.43 -17.06
CA ASP A 7 30.15 -2.42 -16.14
C ASP A 7 29.91 -2.08 -14.69
N VAL A 8 29.46 -0.88 -14.41
CA VAL A 8 29.18 -0.49 -13.04
C VAL A 8 27.90 -1.20 -12.60
N PRO A 9 27.98 -2.06 -11.61
CA PRO A 9 26.77 -2.73 -11.13
C PRO A 9 25.80 -1.72 -10.54
N LEU A 10 24.54 -2.08 -10.54
CA LEU A 10 23.52 -1.21 -9.99
C LEU A 10 23.82 -0.82 -8.57
N SER A 11 24.38 -1.74 -7.82
CA SER A 11 24.73 -1.43 -6.45
C SER A 11 25.84 -0.40 -6.38
N GLY A 12 26.72 -0.40 -7.34
CA GLY A 12 27.77 0.58 -7.37
C GLY A 12 27.32 1.91 -7.85
N ARG A 13 26.42 1.90 -8.79
CA ARG A 13 25.86 3.12 -9.24
C ARG A 13 25.07 3.75 -8.24
N SER A 14 25.00 3.09 -7.35
CA SER A 14 24.17 3.51 -6.50
C SER A 14 24.74 4.37 -5.50
N GLY A 15 25.75 4.93 -5.63
CA GLY A 15 25.91 6.11 -4.92
C GLY A 15 24.56 6.78 -4.90
N ILE A 16 23.75 6.35 -5.82
CA ILE A 16 22.38 6.76 -5.90
C ILE A 16 21.50 6.08 -4.90
N GLY A 17 21.80 4.87 -4.53
CA GLY A 17 20.96 4.11 -3.62
C GLY A 17 19.64 3.65 -4.24
N PRO A 18 18.72 3.13 -3.47
CA PRO A 18 17.42 2.73 -3.98
C PRO A 18 16.63 3.94 -4.46
N VAL A 19 15.85 3.74 -5.50
CA VAL A 19 15.03 4.79 -6.07
C VAL A 19 13.97 5.24 -5.07
N VAL A 20 13.45 4.30 -4.29
CA VAL A 20 12.43 4.59 -3.29
C VAL A 20 13.01 4.36 -1.91
N SER A 21 13.12 5.41 -1.14
CA SER A 21 13.68 5.34 0.20
C SER A 21 13.25 6.56 0.99
N SER A 22 13.08 6.39 2.28
CA SER A 22 12.81 7.47 3.19
C SER A 22 13.93 7.67 4.20
N ALA A 23 15.05 7.00 4.03
CA ALA A 23 16.14 7.06 5.00
C ALA A 23 16.64 8.48 5.22
N HIS A 24 16.64 9.29 4.17
CA HIS A 24 17.10 10.67 4.25
C HIS A 24 16.20 11.56 5.13
N LEU A 25 15.00 11.11 5.43
CA LEU A 25 14.07 11.86 6.27
C LEU A 25 14.23 11.53 7.74
N ALA A 26 14.93 10.45 8.06
CA ALA A 26 15.06 9.97 9.42
C ALA A 26 16.44 10.33 9.98
N GLN A 27 16.68 11.61 10.13
CA GLN A 27 18.01 12.08 10.50
C GLN A 27 18.40 11.79 11.93
N SER A 28 17.43 11.70 12.83
CA SER A 28 17.71 11.49 14.24
C SER A 28 16.97 10.32 14.84
N GLY A 29 16.27 9.56 14.02
CA GLY A 29 15.46 8.45 14.48
C GLY A 29 16.06 7.12 14.09
N LEU A 30 15.18 6.17 13.83
CA LEU A 30 15.55 4.84 13.39
C LEU A 30 15.34 4.77 11.87
N PRO A 31 16.40 4.92 11.08
CA PRO A 31 16.25 4.91 9.62
C PRO A 31 15.60 3.64 9.10
N GLU A 32 15.90 2.50 9.73
CA GLU A 32 15.35 1.22 9.34
C GLU A 32 13.83 1.21 9.53
N LEU A 33 13.36 1.78 10.63
CA LEU A 33 11.93 1.86 10.88
C LEU A 33 11.23 2.78 9.88
N SER A 34 11.88 3.88 9.55
CA SER A 34 11.37 4.79 8.53
C SER A 34 11.27 4.11 7.17
N GLU A 35 12.25 3.27 6.84
CA GLU A 35 12.20 2.50 5.60
C GLU A 35 11.03 1.52 5.61
N VAL A 36 10.77 0.87 6.73
CA VAL A 36 9.63 -0.05 6.86
C VAL A 36 8.32 0.71 6.66
N GLU A 37 8.19 1.85 7.31
CA GLU A 37 6.98 2.67 7.17
C GLU A 37 6.75 3.10 5.73
N PHE A 38 7.80 3.53 5.06
CA PHE A 38 7.72 3.95 3.68
C PHE A 38 7.36 2.77 2.77
N ALA A 39 8.01 1.62 3.00
CA ALA A 39 7.72 0.42 2.23
C ALA A 39 6.26 -0.02 2.41
N LEU A 40 5.74 0.05 3.62
CA LEU A 40 4.33 -0.27 3.88
C LEU A 40 3.42 0.68 3.13
N THR A 41 3.74 1.96 3.15
CA THR A 41 2.94 2.97 2.45
C THR A 41 2.91 2.68 0.94
N MET A 42 4.06 2.44 0.35
CA MET A 42 4.15 2.16 -1.08
C MET A 42 3.47 0.85 -1.44
N SER A 43 3.66 -0.17 -0.59
CA SER A 43 3.02 -1.48 -0.81
C SER A 43 1.51 -1.37 -0.73
N ASN A 44 1.01 -0.58 0.20
CA ASN A 44 -0.43 -0.37 0.33
C ASN A 44 -1.01 0.31 -0.91
N HIS A 45 -0.33 1.34 -1.42
CA HIS A 45 -0.77 1.99 -2.64
C HIS A 45 -0.76 1.04 -3.84
N ALA A 46 0.28 0.25 -3.96
CA ALA A 46 0.37 -0.73 -5.04
C ALA A 46 -0.73 -1.78 -4.93
N PHE A 47 -1.02 -2.23 -3.73
CA PHE A 47 -2.07 -3.21 -3.48
C PHE A 47 -3.45 -2.65 -3.82
N GLN A 48 -3.73 -1.42 -3.41
CA GLN A 48 -4.98 -0.76 -3.73
C GLN A 48 -5.18 -0.64 -5.24
N ARG A 49 -4.13 -0.27 -5.94
CA ARG A 49 -4.17 -0.17 -7.40
C ARG A 49 -4.44 -1.54 -8.04
N TRP A 50 -3.82 -2.57 -7.51
CA TRP A 50 -4.03 -3.94 -7.99
C TRP A 50 -5.47 -4.38 -7.78
N ILE A 51 -6.04 -4.10 -6.61
CA ILE A 51 -7.46 -4.41 -6.32
C ILE A 51 -8.36 -3.75 -7.37
N MET A 52 -8.11 -2.48 -7.65
CA MET A 52 -8.92 -1.75 -8.62
C MET A 52 -8.82 -2.36 -10.02
N ARG A 53 -7.64 -2.81 -10.39
CA ARG A 53 -7.45 -3.47 -11.67
C ARG A 53 -8.16 -4.81 -11.72
N CYS A 54 -8.14 -5.57 -10.64
CA CYS A 54 -8.85 -6.82 -10.55
C CYS A 54 -10.36 -6.60 -10.67
N MET A 55 -10.89 -5.60 -9.99
CA MET A 55 -12.30 -5.27 -10.08
C MET A 55 -12.70 -4.89 -11.50
N SER A 56 -11.89 -4.08 -12.15
CA SER A 56 -12.13 -3.69 -13.53
C SER A 56 -12.09 -4.90 -14.46
N ALA A 57 -11.11 -5.76 -14.31
CA ALA A 57 -10.95 -6.95 -15.14
C ALA A 57 -12.12 -7.93 -14.94
N ALA A 58 -12.66 -7.97 -13.74
CA ALA A 58 -13.80 -8.83 -13.43
C ALA A 58 -15.15 -8.22 -13.89
N GLY A 59 -15.12 -7.02 -14.45
CA GLY A 59 -16.35 -6.35 -14.85
C GLY A 59 -17.15 -5.79 -13.69
N GLY A 60 -16.51 -5.62 -12.54
CA GLY A 60 -17.18 -5.09 -11.37
C GLY A 60 -17.47 -3.60 -11.48
N PRO A 61 -18.33 -3.09 -10.60
CA PRO A 61 -18.64 -1.68 -10.58
C PRO A 61 -17.43 -0.85 -10.11
N ALA A 62 -17.45 0.42 -10.47
CA ALA A 62 -16.41 1.34 -10.01
C ALA A 62 -16.59 1.58 -8.51
N MET A 63 -15.63 1.13 -7.73
CA MET A 63 -15.64 1.25 -6.27
C MET A 63 -14.27 1.68 -5.80
N SER A 64 -14.23 2.42 -4.69
CA SER A 64 -12.97 2.75 -4.06
C SER A 64 -12.37 1.52 -3.37
N PRO A 65 -11.06 1.51 -3.09
CA PRO A 65 -10.47 0.40 -2.35
C PRO A 65 -11.13 0.14 -1.00
N LEU A 66 -11.54 1.19 -0.29
CA LEU A 66 -12.22 1.05 0.98
C LEU A 66 -13.57 0.36 0.79
N GLU A 67 -14.32 0.75 -0.23
CA GLU A 67 -15.61 0.14 -0.52
C GLU A 67 -15.47 -1.34 -0.83
N VAL A 68 -14.43 -1.72 -1.57
CA VAL A 68 -14.17 -3.13 -1.87
C VAL A 68 -13.89 -3.90 -0.59
N LEU A 69 -13.10 -3.33 0.32
CA LEU A 69 -12.79 -3.97 1.59
C LEU A 69 -14.04 -4.12 2.46
N ILE A 70 -14.88 -3.11 2.51
CA ILE A 70 -16.14 -3.15 3.26
C ILE A 70 -17.03 -4.26 2.71
N LEU A 71 -17.18 -4.30 1.39
CA LEU A 71 -17.99 -5.31 0.75
C LEU A 71 -17.47 -6.72 1.05
N HIS A 72 -16.15 -6.88 1.00
CA HIS A 72 -15.53 -8.15 1.32
C HIS A 72 -15.82 -8.57 2.76
N LEU A 73 -15.70 -7.64 3.71
CA LEU A 73 -15.97 -7.94 5.11
C LEU A 73 -17.41 -8.32 5.36
N VAL A 74 -18.34 -7.64 4.69
CA VAL A 74 -19.75 -7.93 4.84
C VAL A 74 -20.08 -9.30 4.28
N ASN A 75 -19.44 -9.69 3.19
CA ASN A 75 -19.75 -10.93 2.49
C ASN A 75 -18.92 -12.13 2.92
N HIS A 76 -17.84 -11.91 3.64
CA HIS A 76 -16.86 -12.96 3.90
C HIS A 76 -17.36 -14.07 4.81
N ARG A 77 -18.27 -13.78 5.73
CA ARG A 77 -18.78 -14.75 6.68
C ARG A 77 -20.30 -14.70 6.72
N ASN A 78 -20.90 -15.85 7.01
CA ASN A 78 -22.36 -15.95 7.15
C ASN A 78 -22.84 -15.37 8.47
N ARG A 79 -22.34 -14.22 8.82
CA ARG A 79 -22.65 -13.58 10.07
C ARG A 79 -22.83 -12.09 9.84
N PRO A 80 -23.94 -11.52 10.27
CA PRO A 80 -24.13 -10.09 10.15
C PRO A 80 -23.06 -9.33 10.93
N LYS A 81 -22.65 -8.20 10.40
CA LYS A 81 -21.71 -7.30 11.06
C LYS A 81 -22.35 -5.95 11.25
N THR A 82 -22.10 -5.37 12.42
CA THR A 82 -22.57 -4.02 12.68
C THR A 82 -21.61 -3.02 12.07
N LEU A 83 -22.06 -1.80 11.92
CA LEU A 83 -21.20 -0.69 11.49
C LEU A 83 -19.99 -0.58 12.40
N ALA A 84 -20.19 -0.74 13.71
CA ALA A 84 -19.09 -0.66 14.66
C ALA A 84 -18.05 -1.77 14.44
N ASP A 85 -18.51 -2.99 14.13
CA ASP A 85 -17.60 -4.11 13.85
C ASP A 85 -16.73 -3.82 12.65
N ILE A 86 -17.32 -3.28 11.59
CA ILE A 86 -16.60 -2.97 10.36
C ILE A 86 -15.57 -1.87 10.61
N CYS A 87 -15.96 -0.82 11.30
CA CYS A 87 -15.08 0.28 11.60
C CYS A 87 -13.90 -0.17 12.48
N LEU A 88 -14.17 -1.06 13.43
CA LEU A 88 -13.12 -1.58 14.29
C LEU A 88 -12.10 -2.39 13.50
N VAL A 89 -12.55 -3.27 12.63
CA VAL A 89 -11.66 -4.13 11.83
C VAL A 89 -10.82 -3.30 10.88
N LEU A 90 -11.42 -2.28 10.27
CA LEU A 90 -10.73 -1.45 9.29
C LEU A 90 -10.00 -0.26 9.90
N HIS A 91 -10.07 -0.10 11.22
CA HIS A 91 -9.48 1.04 11.91
C HIS A 91 -10.00 2.38 11.38
N VAL A 92 -11.30 2.44 11.09
CA VAL A 92 -11.95 3.64 10.60
C VAL A 92 -12.67 4.32 11.76
N GLU A 93 -12.28 5.55 12.06
CA GLU A 93 -12.92 6.30 13.15
C GLU A 93 -14.16 7.05 12.70
N ASP A 94 -14.17 7.50 11.46
CA ASP A 94 -15.32 8.21 10.91
C ASP A 94 -16.31 7.22 10.33
N THR A 95 -17.39 6.99 11.05
CA THR A 95 -18.41 6.03 10.65
C THR A 95 -19.11 6.42 9.35
N HIS A 96 -19.07 7.67 8.95
CA HIS A 96 -19.66 8.11 7.69
C HIS A 96 -18.97 7.50 6.48
N LEU A 97 -17.71 7.13 6.62
CA LEU A 97 -16.97 6.49 5.53
C LEU A 97 -17.48 5.09 5.24
N VAL A 98 -18.08 4.43 6.21
CA VAL A 98 -18.56 3.05 6.09
C VAL A 98 -20.06 3.00 5.92
N ASN A 99 -20.75 3.97 6.47
CA ASN A 99 -22.19 4.04 6.42
C ASN A 99 -22.68 4.39 5.00
#